data_e3da56343394736a476e6ede480e8689
#
_entry.id   e3da56343394736a476e6ede480e8689
#
_cell.length_a   1.000
_cell.length_b   1.000
_cell.length_c   1.000
_cell.angle_alpha   90.00
_cell.angle_beta   90.00
_cell.angle_gamma   90.00
#
_symmetry.space_group_name_H-M   'P 1'
#
loop_
_entity.id
_entity.type
_entity.pdbx_description
1 polymer ?
#
loop_
_entity_poly.entity_id
_entity_poly.type
_entity_poly.pdbx_seq_one_letter_code
_entity_poly.pdbx_strand_id
1 'polypeptide(L)'
;MPQPINISASRAAALLGQSEYQTPVSVWLQIMEARDPGFCARRGYILPVIEYTPAMRWGHAFESAIVELASAEKGTPITDREKFFATSGAGEYSRTPELSLERGHFLTCHIDGLYIGDDPPSLHEGKTTSEFYYHTHFGDPGTDKVPPEYQIQCQHQMICTGAERVILSVLVFPKRVEEWEEMGYIPVKSENGVWRIDNEKFINAIDPIEWARTLAEMGFFHQYEIHAHPELQSKMLTRYREFWEVNVLGAREPEPQSMDDIKCLCPSPVGTVVADESIERMLYERESIKSEISASGALGKRVEQIKVATLDYMRNAGAVIDDESKDKWLLLSRDGRKLASYYRDKRGYYIFR
;
A
#
# COMPACT_ATOMS: atom_id res chain seq x y z
N MET A 1 8.98 -11.21 -8.78
CA MET A 1 10.11 -10.54 -8.10
C MET A 1 10.27 -11.17 -6.72
N PRO A 2 11.50 -11.36 -6.20
CA PRO A 2 11.66 -11.81 -4.82
C PRO A 2 11.01 -10.81 -3.87
N GLN A 3 10.30 -11.31 -2.86
CA GLN A 3 9.65 -10.48 -1.85
C GLN A 3 10.71 -9.70 -1.06
N PRO A 4 10.57 -8.38 -0.86
CA PRO A 4 11.56 -7.63 -0.10
C PRO A 4 11.54 -8.05 1.35
N ILE A 5 12.73 -8.30 1.89
CA ILE A 5 12.96 -8.71 3.28
C ILE A 5 12.81 -7.52 4.25
N ASN A 6 12.73 -6.31 3.73
CA ASN A 6 12.81 -5.05 4.47
C ASN A 6 11.57 -4.16 4.23
N ILE A 7 11.47 -3.06 4.99
CA ILE A 7 10.48 -2.02 4.74
C ILE A 7 10.93 -1.22 3.52
N SER A 8 10.19 -1.32 2.43
CA SER A 8 10.42 -0.55 1.20
C SER A 8 9.58 0.73 1.17
N ALA A 9 9.98 1.68 0.31
CA ALA A 9 9.26 2.95 0.15
C ALA A 9 7.77 2.76 -0.21
N SER A 10 7.46 1.81 -1.09
CA SER A 10 6.09 1.49 -1.49
C SER A 10 5.21 0.88 -0.38
N ARG A 11 5.82 0.39 0.71
CA ARG A 11 5.12 -0.19 1.88
C ARG A 11 5.04 0.76 3.06
N ALA A 12 5.77 1.86 3.01
CA ALA A 12 5.88 2.83 4.09
C ALA A 12 4.51 3.37 4.53
N ALA A 13 3.65 3.70 3.58
CA ALA A 13 2.31 4.22 3.83
C ALA A 13 1.43 3.22 4.61
N ALA A 14 1.56 1.92 4.35
CA ALA A 14 0.81 0.89 5.05
C ALA A 14 1.12 0.88 6.56
N LEU A 15 2.38 1.05 6.94
CA LEU A 15 2.80 1.05 8.35
C LEU A 15 2.31 2.27 9.14
N LEU A 16 1.92 3.33 8.42
CA LEU A 16 1.36 4.56 8.98
C LEU A 16 -0.17 4.62 8.86
N GLY A 17 -0.81 3.56 8.38
CA GLY A 17 -2.26 3.51 8.18
C GLY A 17 -2.76 4.45 7.07
N GLN A 18 -1.90 4.80 6.11
CA GLN A 18 -2.19 5.72 5.00
C GLN A 18 -2.19 5.03 3.63
N SER A 19 -2.31 3.70 3.59
CA SER A 19 -2.45 2.94 2.35
C SER A 19 -3.86 2.36 2.23
N GLU A 20 -4.45 2.47 1.05
CA GLU A 20 -5.72 1.83 0.72
C GLU A 20 -5.55 0.36 0.29
N TYR A 21 -4.32 -0.06 -0.06
CA TYR A 21 -4.03 -1.36 -0.66
C TYR A 21 -3.36 -2.34 0.29
N GLN A 22 -2.67 -1.85 1.30
CA GLN A 22 -1.90 -2.66 2.24
C GLN A 22 -2.10 -2.21 3.68
N THR A 23 -1.96 -3.15 4.61
CA THR A 23 -2.01 -2.93 6.06
C THR A 23 -0.68 -3.34 6.70
N PRO A 24 -0.42 -2.98 7.95
CA PRO A 24 0.73 -3.50 8.70
C PRO A 24 0.75 -5.04 8.73
N VAL A 25 -0.40 -5.70 8.83
CA VAL A 25 -0.51 -7.17 8.80
C VAL A 25 -0.05 -7.73 7.47
N SER A 26 -0.55 -7.19 6.36
CA SER A 26 -0.17 -7.68 5.02
C SER A 26 1.32 -7.51 4.75
N VAL A 27 1.90 -6.36 5.14
CA VAL A 27 3.34 -6.10 5.03
C VAL A 27 4.14 -7.05 5.92
N TRP A 28 3.69 -7.28 7.16
CA TRP A 28 4.35 -8.20 8.10
C TRP A 28 4.38 -9.63 7.58
N LEU A 29 3.25 -10.16 7.11
CA LEU A 29 3.18 -11.52 6.54
C LEU A 29 4.14 -11.69 5.37
N GLN A 30 4.22 -10.70 4.47
CA GLN A 30 5.13 -10.73 3.33
C GLN A 30 6.61 -10.69 3.76
N ILE A 31 6.96 -9.87 4.75
CA ILE A 31 8.32 -9.80 5.29
C ILE A 31 8.69 -11.11 6.00
N MET A 32 7.79 -11.63 6.85
CA MET A 32 8.04 -12.86 7.60
C MET A 32 8.20 -14.07 6.67
N GLU A 33 7.34 -14.21 5.66
CA GLU A 33 7.46 -15.28 4.65
C GLU A 33 8.74 -15.16 3.82
N ALA A 34 9.17 -13.93 3.48
CA ALA A 34 10.41 -13.71 2.73
C ALA A 34 11.66 -14.02 3.58
N ARG A 35 11.63 -13.77 4.89
CA ARG A 35 12.73 -14.06 5.83
C ARG A 35 12.80 -15.53 6.25
N ASP A 36 11.66 -16.18 6.33
CA ASP A 36 11.50 -17.57 6.79
C ASP A 36 10.47 -18.28 5.89
N PRO A 37 10.89 -18.79 4.72
CA PRO A 37 9.98 -19.44 3.77
C PRO A 37 9.13 -20.55 4.44
N GLY A 38 7.81 -20.49 4.22
CA GLY A 38 6.85 -21.37 4.86
C GLY A 38 6.38 -20.90 6.24
N PHE A 39 6.76 -19.69 6.68
CA PHE A 39 6.30 -19.10 7.95
C PHE A 39 4.77 -19.06 8.02
N CYS A 40 4.11 -18.53 7.00
CA CYS A 40 2.65 -18.43 6.96
C CYS A 40 1.99 -19.82 7.06
N ALA A 41 2.45 -20.77 6.28
CA ALA A 41 1.90 -22.14 6.31
C ALA A 41 2.05 -22.81 7.68
N ARG A 42 3.20 -22.66 8.35
CA ARG A 42 3.43 -23.23 9.70
C ARG A 42 2.54 -22.60 10.78
N ARG A 43 2.15 -21.35 10.59
CA ARG A 43 1.27 -20.60 11.52
C ARG A 43 -0.20 -20.71 11.16
N GLY A 44 -0.56 -21.36 10.04
CA GLY A 44 -1.92 -21.42 9.55
C GLY A 44 -2.42 -20.09 8.97
N TYR A 45 -1.51 -19.18 8.56
CA TYR A 45 -1.86 -17.93 7.93
C TYR A 45 -1.96 -18.06 6.42
N ILE A 46 -2.71 -17.15 5.80
CA ILE A 46 -2.72 -16.97 4.35
C ILE A 46 -1.79 -15.82 3.99
N LEU A 47 -0.80 -16.07 3.14
CA LEU A 47 0.04 -15.01 2.57
C LEU A 47 -0.81 -14.16 1.61
N PRO A 48 -0.95 -12.83 1.85
CA PRO A 48 -1.68 -11.98 0.94
C PRO A 48 -0.96 -11.86 -0.40
N VAL A 49 -1.70 -12.12 -1.48
CA VAL A 49 -1.20 -11.99 -2.86
C VAL A 49 -1.51 -10.59 -3.34
N ILE A 50 -0.47 -9.88 -3.80
CA ILE A 50 -0.66 -8.62 -4.51
C ILE A 50 -0.99 -8.95 -5.96
N GLU A 51 -2.24 -8.74 -6.36
CA GLU A 51 -2.64 -8.89 -7.74
C GLU A 51 -2.01 -7.79 -8.60
N TYR A 52 -1.52 -8.16 -9.77
CA TYR A 52 -0.99 -7.21 -10.75
C TYR A 52 -2.15 -6.52 -11.47
N THR A 53 -2.53 -5.35 -10.97
CA THR A 53 -3.71 -4.62 -11.43
C THR A 53 -3.49 -3.92 -12.80
N PRO A 54 -4.58 -3.56 -13.51
CA PRO A 54 -4.48 -2.67 -14.67
C PRO A 54 -3.69 -1.40 -14.37
N ALA A 55 -3.96 -0.73 -13.25
CA ALA A 55 -3.25 0.49 -12.86
C ALA A 55 -1.73 0.28 -12.75
N MET A 56 -1.27 -0.83 -12.17
CA MET A 56 0.16 -1.17 -12.09
C MET A 56 0.75 -1.42 -13.49
N ARG A 57 0.02 -2.10 -14.35
CA ARG A 57 0.45 -2.38 -15.73
C ARG A 57 0.65 -1.10 -16.54
N TRP A 58 -0.32 -0.19 -16.47
CA TRP A 58 -0.24 1.11 -17.11
C TRP A 58 0.87 1.98 -16.50
N GLY A 59 1.03 1.98 -15.19
CA GLY A 59 2.12 2.69 -14.52
C GLY A 59 3.49 2.25 -15.06
N HIS A 60 3.76 0.96 -15.09
CA HIS A 60 5.03 0.43 -15.63
C HIS A 60 5.22 0.74 -17.12
N ALA A 61 4.15 0.74 -17.91
CA ALA A 61 4.26 1.05 -19.33
C ALA A 61 4.66 2.52 -19.58
N PHE A 62 4.25 3.43 -18.70
CA PHE A 62 4.51 4.86 -18.86
C PHE A 62 5.70 5.38 -18.03
N GLU A 63 6.34 4.55 -17.21
CA GLU A 63 7.46 4.95 -16.36
C GLU A 63 8.60 5.64 -17.13
N SER A 64 9.04 5.03 -18.26
CA SER A 64 10.08 5.63 -19.11
C SER A 64 9.63 6.95 -19.75
N ALA A 65 8.35 7.05 -20.10
CA ALA A 65 7.78 8.26 -20.70
C ALA A 65 7.73 9.41 -19.69
N ILE A 66 7.36 9.12 -18.44
CA ILE A 66 7.33 10.11 -17.34
C ILE A 66 8.74 10.65 -17.10
N VAL A 67 9.77 9.78 -17.07
CA VAL A 67 11.16 10.20 -16.90
C VAL A 67 11.60 11.11 -18.05
N GLU A 68 11.23 10.80 -19.29
CA GLU A 68 11.57 11.63 -20.46
C GLU A 68 10.90 13.00 -20.38
N LEU A 69 9.60 13.05 -20.07
CA LEU A 69 8.88 14.31 -19.88
C LEU A 69 9.49 15.15 -18.74
N ALA A 70 9.77 14.52 -17.60
CA ALA A 70 10.34 15.17 -16.44
C ALA A 70 11.73 15.75 -16.72
N SER A 71 12.55 15.03 -17.47
CA SER A 71 13.86 15.47 -17.93
C SER A 71 13.76 16.69 -18.87
N ALA A 72 12.81 16.65 -19.79
CA ALA A 72 12.58 17.74 -20.76
C ALA A 72 12.05 19.00 -20.08
N GLU A 73 11.07 18.87 -19.17
CA GLU A 73 10.46 19.97 -18.42
C GLU A 73 11.51 20.74 -17.61
N LYS A 74 12.39 20.02 -16.91
CA LYS A 74 13.43 20.64 -16.08
C LYS A 74 14.68 21.01 -16.88
N GLY A 75 14.83 20.53 -18.10
CA GLY A 75 16.05 20.72 -18.91
C GLY A 75 17.28 20.04 -18.32
N THR A 76 17.09 19.02 -17.46
CA THR A 76 18.16 18.32 -16.73
C THR A 76 17.98 16.82 -16.89
N PRO A 77 19.01 16.08 -17.31
CA PRO A 77 18.93 14.64 -17.44
C PRO A 77 18.65 13.94 -16.10
N ILE A 78 17.84 12.88 -16.15
CA ILE A 78 17.60 11.97 -15.05
C ILE A 78 18.45 10.71 -15.27
N THR A 79 19.24 10.34 -14.26
CA THR A 79 20.13 9.17 -14.28
C THR A 79 19.87 8.26 -13.09
N ASP A 80 20.66 7.19 -12.96
CA ASP A 80 20.59 6.24 -11.85
C ASP A 80 19.17 5.64 -11.65
N ARG A 81 18.48 5.40 -12.75
CA ARG A 81 17.14 4.81 -12.75
C ARG A 81 17.15 3.46 -12.06
N GLU A 82 16.10 3.20 -11.28
CA GLU A 82 15.94 1.95 -10.52
C GLU A 82 17.09 1.65 -9.55
N LYS A 83 17.89 2.64 -9.19
CA LYS A 83 18.99 2.46 -8.23
C LYS A 83 18.44 2.09 -6.86
N PHE A 84 19.02 1.05 -6.29
CA PHE A 84 18.66 0.54 -4.97
C PHE A 84 19.49 1.21 -3.88
N PHE A 85 18.80 1.63 -2.80
CA PHE A 85 19.41 2.17 -1.59
C PHE A 85 18.95 1.36 -0.36
N ALA A 86 19.86 1.24 0.59
CA ALA A 86 19.58 0.66 1.90
C ALA A 86 20.24 1.52 2.98
N THR A 87 19.64 1.60 4.15
CA THR A 87 20.12 2.44 5.28
C THR A 87 21.47 2.05 5.86
N SER A 88 22.14 1.10 5.27
CA SER A 88 23.47 0.62 5.71
C SER A 88 24.67 1.38 5.18
N GLY A 89 24.49 2.46 4.50
CA GLY A 89 25.60 3.19 3.92
C GLY A 89 26.20 2.57 2.65
N ALA A 90 25.49 1.65 1.99
CA ALA A 90 25.95 1.08 0.73
C ALA A 90 25.72 2.00 -0.48
N GLY A 91 25.14 3.21 -0.29
CA GLY A 91 24.94 4.21 -1.33
C GLY A 91 25.70 5.50 -1.02
N GLU A 92 26.18 6.18 -2.06
CA GLU A 92 26.93 7.44 -1.95
C GLU A 92 26.19 8.58 -1.22
N TYR A 93 24.86 8.44 -1.05
CA TYR A 93 23.97 9.46 -0.48
C TYR A 93 23.37 9.10 0.88
N SER A 94 23.63 7.91 1.42
CA SER A 94 23.10 7.55 2.74
C SER A 94 23.79 8.33 3.84
N ARG A 95 23.14 9.35 4.39
CA ARG A 95 23.63 10.20 5.48
C ARG A 95 23.10 9.85 6.86
N THR A 96 22.38 8.74 7.02
CA THR A 96 21.75 8.36 8.30
C THR A 96 22.45 7.15 8.95
N PRO A 97 23.61 7.34 9.61
CA PRO A 97 24.31 6.29 10.37
C PRO A 97 23.47 5.73 11.52
N GLU A 98 22.54 6.55 12.06
CA GLU A 98 21.71 6.22 13.23
C GLU A 98 20.65 5.13 12.94
N LEU A 99 20.39 4.82 11.66
CA LEU A 99 19.46 3.77 11.24
C LEU A 99 20.13 2.42 11.02
N SER A 100 21.45 2.35 11.06
CA SER A 100 22.17 1.09 11.09
C SER A 100 21.97 0.45 12.47
N LEU A 101 20.85 -0.26 12.65
CA LEU A 101 20.73 -1.15 13.79
C LEU A 101 21.80 -2.23 13.64
N GLU A 102 22.47 -2.59 14.76
CA GLU A 102 23.52 -3.61 14.83
C GLU A 102 23.13 -4.98 14.23
N ARG A 103 21.90 -5.14 13.79
CA ARG A 103 21.30 -6.38 13.28
C ARG A 103 20.83 -6.35 11.83
N GLY A 104 21.31 -5.40 11.02
CA GLY A 104 21.02 -5.37 9.59
C GLY A 104 20.03 -4.29 9.16
N HIS A 105 20.13 -3.94 7.90
CA HIS A 105 19.41 -2.87 7.25
C HIS A 105 17.94 -3.24 7.09
N PHE A 106 17.03 -2.45 7.63
CA PHE A 106 15.61 -2.75 7.54
C PHE A 106 14.80 -1.76 6.70
N LEU A 107 15.42 -0.65 6.26
CA LEU A 107 14.81 0.29 5.31
C LEU A 107 15.51 0.21 3.96
N THR A 108 14.71 0.16 2.91
CA THR A 108 15.22 0.12 1.53
C THR A 108 14.33 0.91 0.60
N CYS A 109 14.88 1.45 -0.48
CA CYS A 109 14.10 1.99 -1.57
C CYS A 109 14.77 1.73 -2.92
N HIS A 110 13.96 1.71 -3.97
CA HIS A 110 14.36 1.98 -5.33
C HIS A 110 13.92 3.40 -5.65
N ILE A 111 14.70 4.10 -6.43
CA ILE A 111 14.35 5.43 -6.94
C ILE A 111 14.12 5.34 -8.45
N ASP A 112 13.21 6.16 -8.96
CA ASP A 112 12.97 6.22 -10.40
C ASP A 112 14.05 7.03 -11.12
N GLY A 113 14.85 7.80 -10.37
CA GLY A 113 16.04 8.48 -10.88
C GLY A 113 16.56 9.65 -10.04
N LEU A 114 17.65 10.24 -10.51
CA LEU A 114 18.32 11.42 -9.94
C LEU A 114 18.46 12.52 -10.99
N TYR A 115 18.16 13.75 -10.61
CA TYR A 115 18.52 14.95 -11.38
C TYR A 115 19.96 15.34 -11.07
N ILE A 116 20.88 15.08 -12.01
CA ILE A 116 22.33 15.30 -11.83
C ILE A 116 22.77 16.76 -11.89
N GLY A 117 21.90 17.67 -12.33
CA GLY A 117 22.19 19.12 -12.39
C GLY A 117 21.92 19.86 -11.08
N ASP A 118 21.29 19.21 -10.11
CA ASP A 118 21.00 19.79 -8.80
C ASP A 118 22.16 19.56 -7.83
N ASP A 119 22.40 20.52 -6.93
CA ASP A 119 23.36 20.39 -5.83
C ASP A 119 22.70 20.82 -4.51
N PRO A 120 22.36 19.89 -3.58
CA PRO A 120 22.47 18.41 -3.73
C PRO A 120 21.48 17.84 -4.76
N PRO A 121 21.77 16.64 -5.32
CA PRO A 121 20.89 16.01 -6.30
C PRO A 121 19.48 15.79 -5.75
N SER A 122 18.47 16.09 -6.59
CA SER A 122 17.07 15.81 -6.29
C SER A 122 16.70 14.41 -6.80
N LEU A 123 15.88 13.70 -6.02
CA LEU A 123 15.29 12.44 -6.48
C LEU A 123 14.18 12.74 -7.51
N HIS A 124 13.94 11.78 -8.37
CA HIS A 124 12.76 11.70 -9.23
C HIS A 124 11.88 10.53 -8.81
N GLU A 125 10.58 10.77 -8.74
CA GLU A 125 9.53 9.76 -8.58
C GLU A 125 8.45 10.00 -9.61
N GLY A 126 8.06 8.96 -10.35
CA GLY A 126 7.02 9.01 -11.39
C GLY A 126 5.72 8.35 -10.94
N LYS A 127 4.60 8.97 -11.25
CA LYS A 127 3.26 8.41 -10.98
C LYS A 127 2.32 8.60 -12.15
N THR A 128 1.42 7.64 -12.33
CA THR A 128 0.23 7.78 -13.18
C THR A 128 -1.02 7.86 -12.32
N THR A 129 -2.02 8.64 -12.74
CA THR A 129 -3.29 8.74 -12.03
C THR A 129 -4.43 9.07 -13.00
N SER A 130 -5.69 8.86 -12.58
CA SER A 130 -6.84 9.35 -13.34
C SER A 130 -7.12 10.82 -13.04
N GLU A 131 -7.73 11.53 -13.99
CA GLU A 131 -8.13 12.93 -13.85
C GLU A 131 -9.02 13.14 -12.62
N PHE A 132 -9.97 12.22 -12.37
CA PHE A 132 -10.86 12.29 -11.21
C PHE A 132 -10.07 12.23 -9.89
N TYR A 133 -9.13 11.28 -9.75
CA TYR A 133 -8.31 11.15 -8.55
C TYR A 133 -7.37 12.36 -8.39
N TYR A 134 -6.81 12.84 -9.50
CA TYR A 134 -5.96 14.02 -9.52
C TYR A 134 -6.66 15.24 -8.92
N HIS A 135 -7.83 15.61 -9.45
CA HIS A 135 -8.58 16.77 -8.98
C HIS A 135 -9.10 16.67 -7.55
N THR A 136 -9.23 15.45 -7.02
CA THR A 136 -9.75 15.25 -5.65
C THR A 136 -8.65 15.16 -4.59
N HIS A 137 -7.41 14.80 -4.96
CA HIS A 137 -6.37 14.48 -3.99
C HIS A 137 -5.07 15.29 -4.14
N PHE A 138 -4.86 15.94 -5.27
CA PHE A 138 -3.68 16.79 -5.47
C PHE A 138 -4.03 18.26 -5.32
N GLY A 139 -3.08 19.06 -4.84
CA GLY A 139 -3.17 20.52 -4.88
C GLY A 139 -2.65 21.09 -6.19
N ASP A 140 -2.44 22.40 -6.21
CA ASP A 140 -1.91 23.08 -7.38
C ASP A 140 -0.48 22.60 -7.71
N PRO A 141 -0.13 22.45 -9.00
CA PRO A 141 1.23 22.11 -9.43
C PRO A 141 2.28 23.06 -8.83
N GLY A 142 3.45 22.54 -8.52
CA GLY A 142 4.53 23.28 -7.87
C GLY A 142 4.40 23.42 -6.36
N THR A 143 3.32 22.92 -5.75
CA THR A 143 3.18 22.81 -4.28
C THR A 143 3.66 21.43 -3.80
N ASP A 144 3.60 21.18 -2.50
CA ASP A 144 3.86 19.86 -1.87
C ASP A 144 2.56 19.10 -1.52
N LYS A 145 1.41 19.60 -1.97
CA LYS A 145 0.09 19.01 -1.70
C LYS A 145 -0.19 17.82 -2.62
N VAL A 146 0.20 16.65 -2.17
CA VAL A 146 0.01 15.38 -2.85
C VAL A 146 -0.68 14.36 -1.93
N PRO A 147 -1.22 13.26 -2.46
CA PRO A 147 -1.79 12.18 -1.63
C PRO A 147 -0.82 11.74 -0.53
N PRO A 148 -1.32 11.46 0.70
CA PRO A 148 -0.47 11.10 1.85
C PRO A 148 0.47 9.91 1.59
N GLU A 149 0.02 8.92 0.82
CA GLU A 149 0.84 7.77 0.45
C GLU A 149 2.06 8.16 -0.39
N TYR A 150 1.92 9.11 -1.31
CA TYR A 150 3.05 9.60 -2.13
C TYR A 150 3.99 10.49 -1.31
N GLN A 151 3.43 11.33 -0.43
CA GLN A 151 4.24 12.11 0.51
C GLN A 151 5.12 11.18 1.36
N ILE A 152 4.54 10.13 1.95
CA ILE A 152 5.25 9.16 2.78
C ILE A 152 6.30 8.41 1.96
N GLN A 153 5.98 7.99 0.73
CA GLN A 153 6.93 7.31 -0.15
C GLN A 153 8.15 8.21 -0.43
N CYS A 154 7.93 9.47 -0.80
CA CYS A 154 9.01 10.44 -1.04
C CYS A 154 9.86 10.69 0.23
N GLN A 155 9.22 10.86 1.39
CA GLN A 155 9.95 11.01 2.65
C GLN A 155 10.79 9.76 2.98
N HIS A 156 10.27 8.55 2.73
CA HIS A 156 11.02 7.31 2.94
C HIS A 156 12.24 7.22 2.01
N GLN A 157 12.10 7.60 0.74
CA GLN A 157 13.23 7.65 -0.19
C GLN A 157 14.30 8.64 0.29
N MET A 158 13.89 9.83 0.75
CA MET A 158 14.83 10.81 1.33
C MET A 158 15.51 10.30 2.60
N ILE A 159 14.82 9.57 3.47
CA ILE A 159 15.43 8.88 4.62
C ILE A 159 16.51 7.89 4.17
N CYS A 160 16.24 7.08 3.14
CA CYS A 160 17.18 6.06 2.67
C CYS A 160 18.40 6.66 1.97
N THR A 161 18.23 7.75 1.22
CA THR A 161 19.27 8.34 0.35
C THR A 161 19.99 9.49 0.98
N GLY A 162 19.37 10.18 1.94
CA GLY A 162 19.85 11.45 2.49
C GLY A 162 19.60 12.66 1.55
N ALA A 163 18.82 12.48 0.49
CA ALA A 163 18.39 13.60 -0.35
C ALA A 163 17.46 14.54 0.44
N GLU A 164 17.47 15.82 0.04
CA GLU A 164 16.66 16.86 0.68
C GLU A 164 15.36 17.14 -0.07
N ARG A 165 15.23 16.61 -1.30
CA ARG A 165 14.12 16.89 -2.20
C ARG A 165 13.81 15.73 -3.15
N VAL A 166 12.52 15.53 -3.43
CA VAL A 166 11.98 14.67 -4.49
C VAL A 166 11.16 15.52 -5.43
N ILE A 167 11.35 15.38 -6.72
CA ILE A 167 10.44 15.89 -7.76
C ILE A 167 9.49 14.75 -8.13
N LEU A 168 8.25 14.86 -7.69
CA LEU A 168 7.18 13.93 -8.02
C LEU A 168 6.54 14.37 -9.35
N SER A 169 6.71 13.58 -10.39
CA SER A 169 6.13 13.82 -11.72
C SER A 169 4.89 12.96 -11.91
N VAL A 170 3.78 13.58 -12.25
CA VAL A 170 2.48 12.93 -12.35
C VAL A 170 1.93 13.06 -13.75
N LEU A 171 1.74 11.92 -14.43
CA LEU A 171 1.03 11.83 -15.70
C LEU A 171 -0.42 11.48 -15.43
N VAL A 172 -1.32 12.38 -15.83
CA VAL A 172 -2.76 12.26 -15.60
C VAL A 172 -3.44 11.65 -16.82
N PHE A 173 -4.18 10.58 -16.62
CA PHE A 173 -5.02 10.01 -17.66
C PHE A 173 -6.42 10.64 -17.62
N PRO A 174 -6.97 11.14 -18.74
CA PRO A 174 -8.31 11.73 -18.80
C PRO A 174 -9.44 10.75 -18.47
N LYS A 175 -9.13 9.45 -18.47
CA LYS A 175 -10.02 8.35 -18.11
C LYS A 175 -9.32 7.40 -17.17
N ARG A 176 -10.09 6.59 -16.44
CA ARG A 176 -9.52 5.47 -15.68
C ARG A 176 -8.94 4.43 -16.64
N VAL A 177 -7.91 3.74 -16.18
CA VAL A 177 -7.21 2.74 -17.03
C VAL A 177 -8.13 1.59 -17.43
N GLU A 178 -9.09 1.23 -16.58
CA GLU A 178 -10.11 0.21 -16.89
C GLU A 178 -10.97 0.62 -18.10
N GLU A 179 -11.33 1.90 -18.21
CA GLU A 179 -12.08 2.43 -19.36
C GLU A 179 -11.26 2.37 -20.65
N TRP A 180 -9.94 2.61 -20.58
CA TRP A 180 -9.04 2.42 -21.71
C TRP A 180 -8.96 0.95 -22.15
N GLU A 181 -8.90 0.03 -21.18
CA GLU A 181 -8.89 -1.41 -21.49
C GLU A 181 -10.22 -1.90 -22.08
N GLU A 182 -11.36 -1.39 -21.59
CA GLU A 182 -12.69 -1.63 -22.22
C GLU A 182 -12.77 -1.10 -23.65
N MET A 183 -12.04 -0.04 -23.96
CA MET A 183 -11.91 0.49 -25.33
C MET A 183 -10.91 -0.31 -26.19
N GLY A 184 -10.26 -1.31 -25.61
CA GLY A 184 -9.32 -2.22 -26.27
C GLY A 184 -7.86 -1.76 -26.24
N TYR A 185 -7.49 -0.73 -25.48
CA TYR A 185 -6.09 -0.32 -25.31
C TYR A 185 -5.45 -1.13 -24.20
N ILE A 186 -4.41 -1.90 -24.50
CA ILE A 186 -3.76 -2.79 -23.54
C ILE A 186 -2.25 -2.59 -23.60
N PRO A 187 -1.62 -2.22 -22.47
CA PRO A 187 -0.16 -2.18 -22.38
C PRO A 187 0.42 -3.61 -22.48
N VAL A 188 1.32 -3.80 -23.40
CA VAL A 188 2.01 -5.09 -23.64
C VAL A 188 3.51 -4.87 -23.59
N LYS A 189 4.21 -5.71 -22.85
CA LYS A 189 5.67 -5.73 -22.79
C LYS A 189 6.19 -6.77 -23.77
N SER A 190 7.02 -6.35 -24.72
CA SER A 190 7.65 -7.24 -25.69
C SER A 190 8.72 -8.13 -25.02
N GLU A 191 9.20 -9.16 -25.72
CA GLU A 191 10.23 -10.07 -25.21
C GLU A 191 11.57 -9.36 -24.90
N ASN A 192 11.88 -8.28 -25.62
CA ASN A 192 13.06 -7.44 -25.37
C ASN A 192 12.82 -6.35 -24.30
N GLY A 193 11.69 -6.40 -23.60
CA GLY A 193 11.40 -5.53 -22.46
C GLY A 193 10.77 -4.17 -22.79
N VAL A 194 10.54 -3.86 -24.07
CA VAL A 194 9.94 -2.59 -24.51
C VAL A 194 8.42 -2.64 -24.37
N TRP A 195 7.85 -1.60 -23.78
CA TRP A 195 6.41 -1.43 -23.66
C TRP A 195 5.80 -0.79 -24.90
N ARG A 196 4.59 -1.20 -25.24
CA ARG A 196 3.73 -0.61 -26.27
C ARG A 196 2.27 -0.72 -25.83
N ILE A 197 1.40 0.11 -26.39
CA ILE A 197 -0.04 0.03 -26.17
C ILE A 197 -0.66 -0.58 -27.43
N ASP A 198 -1.11 -1.81 -27.33
CA ASP A 198 -1.85 -2.49 -28.39
C ASP A 198 -3.32 -2.09 -28.36
N ASN A 199 -3.96 -2.08 -29.53
CA ASN A 199 -5.40 -1.96 -29.65
C ASN A 199 -5.88 -2.80 -30.85
N GLU A 200 -6.82 -3.70 -30.60
CA GLU A 200 -7.33 -4.62 -31.63
C GLU A 200 -7.94 -3.92 -32.87
N LYS A 201 -8.35 -2.65 -32.72
CA LYS A 201 -8.95 -1.85 -33.80
C LYS A 201 -7.91 -1.12 -34.65
N PHE A 202 -6.66 -1.05 -34.22
CA PHE A 202 -5.60 -0.34 -34.92
C PHE A 202 -4.47 -1.30 -35.33
N ILE A 203 -3.96 -1.10 -36.57
CA ILE A 203 -2.90 -1.94 -37.13
C ILE A 203 -1.56 -1.70 -36.43
N ASN A 204 -1.33 -0.50 -35.89
CA ASN A 204 -0.07 -0.14 -35.27
C ASN A 204 -0.25 0.05 -33.76
N ALA A 205 0.65 -0.54 -33.00
CA ALA A 205 0.77 -0.26 -31.58
C ALA A 205 1.20 1.19 -31.34
N ILE A 206 0.73 1.78 -30.25
CA ILE A 206 1.08 3.15 -29.84
C ILE A 206 2.30 3.09 -28.91
N ASP A 207 3.26 3.98 -29.15
CA ASP A 207 4.39 4.18 -28.24
C ASP A 207 3.90 4.94 -27.00
N PRO A 208 4.11 4.42 -25.77
CA PRO A 208 3.78 5.14 -24.54
C PRO A 208 4.42 6.52 -24.42
N ILE A 209 5.63 6.72 -24.97
CA ILE A 209 6.31 8.01 -24.97
C ILE A 209 5.56 9.04 -25.83
N GLU A 210 5.16 8.66 -27.04
CA GLU A 210 4.40 9.54 -27.92
C GLU A 210 3.03 9.89 -27.32
N TRP A 211 2.38 8.90 -26.70
CA TRP A 211 1.10 9.15 -26.02
C TRP A 211 1.28 10.09 -24.82
N ALA A 212 2.30 9.87 -23.99
CA ALA A 212 2.58 10.74 -22.86
C ALA A 212 2.90 12.18 -23.27
N ARG A 213 3.64 12.39 -24.38
CA ARG A 213 3.88 13.73 -24.95
C ARG A 213 2.57 14.40 -25.35
N THR A 214 1.68 13.68 -26.01
CA THR A 214 0.36 14.20 -26.37
C THR A 214 -0.44 14.63 -25.14
N LEU A 215 -0.43 13.81 -24.08
CA LEU A 215 -1.08 14.13 -22.81
C LEU A 215 -0.45 15.36 -22.15
N ALA A 216 0.87 15.49 -22.18
CA ALA A 216 1.59 16.64 -21.64
C ALA A 216 1.25 17.94 -22.40
N GLU A 217 1.17 17.91 -23.73
CA GLU A 217 0.74 19.02 -24.56
C GLU A 217 -0.70 19.45 -24.27
N MET A 218 -1.55 18.52 -23.84
CA MET A 218 -2.93 18.77 -23.40
C MET A 218 -3.02 19.27 -21.94
N GLY A 219 -1.90 19.40 -21.23
CA GLY A 219 -1.86 19.85 -19.84
C GLY A 219 -2.06 18.76 -18.79
N PHE A 220 -1.86 17.49 -19.13
CA PHE A 220 -2.01 16.35 -18.24
C PHE A 220 -0.69 15.83 -17.64
N PHE A 221 0.35 16.66 -17.63
CA PHE A 221 1.62 16.36 -16.94
C PHE A 221 1.92 17.46 -15.92
N HIS A 222 2.18 17.07 -14.67
CA HIS A 222 2.38 17.98 -13.58
C HIS A 222 3.56 17.55 -12.70
N GLN A 223 4.24 18.53 -12.08
CA GLN A 223 5.32 18.27 -11.13
C GLN A 223 5.04 18.90 -9.77
N TYR A 224 5.46 18.20 -8.73
CA TYR A 224 5.37 18.63 -7.33
C TYR A 224 6.75 18.53 -6.69
N GLU A 225 7.11 19.52 -5.92
CA GLU A 225 8.39 19.56 -5.23
C GLU A 225 8.20 19.21 -3.77
N ILE A 226 8.66 18.02 -3.38
CA ILE A 226 8.51 17.47 -2.03
C ILE A 226 9.84 17.63 -1.30
N HIS A 227 9.87 18.49 -0.29
CA HIS A 227 11.03 18.67 0.58
C HIS A 227 11.04 17.70 1.76
N ALA A 228 12.24 17.44 2.30
CA ALA A 228 12.41 16.66 3.53
C ALA A 228 11.66 17.34 4.68
N HIS A 229 10.84 16.57 5.38
CA HIS A 229 10.04 17.03 6.52
C HIS A 229 10.51 16.31 7.80
N PRO A 230 11.46 16.92 8.58
CA PRO A 230 12.12 16.23 9.70
C PRO A 230 11.17 15.65 10.75
N GLU A 231 10.08 16.37 11.08
CA GLU A 231 9.11 15.89 12.06
C GLU A 231 8.34 14.65 11.54
N LEU A 232 7.94 14.65 10.26
CA LEU A 232 7.27 13.49 9.64
C LEU A 232 8.24 12.31 9.57
N GLN A 233 9.48 12.55 9.11
CA GLN A 233 10.52 11.52 9.05
C GLN A 233 10.81 10.92 10.43
N SER A 234 10.85 11.73 11.49
CA SER A 234 11.03 11.25 12.86
C SER A 234 9.88 10.33 13.31
N LYS A 235 8.62 10.72 13.01
CA LYS A 235 7.43 9.87 13.29
C LYS A 235 7.48 8.56 12.50
N MET A 236 7.84 8.63 11.21
CA MET A 236 8.01 7.45 10.36
C MET A 236 9.05 6.49 10.94
N LEU A 237 10.23 7.01 11.30
CA LEU A 237 11.31 6.21 11.87
C LEU A 237 10.93 5.55 13.19
N THR A 238 10.21 6.26 14.06
CA THR A 238 9.71 5.70 15.32
C THR A 238 8.76 4.53 15.05
N ARG A 239 7.81 4.70 14.12
CA ARG A 239 6.85 3.65 13.75
C ARG A 239 7.52 2.46 13.07
N TYR A 240 8.50 2.71 12.19
CA TYR A 240 9.26 1.66 11.52
C TYR A 240 10.08 0.82 12.50
N ARG A 241 10.73 1.48 13.48
CA ARG A 241 11.50 0.79 14.52
C ARG A 241 10.59 -0.06 15.38
N GLU A 242 9.47 0.48 15.85
CA GLU A 242 8.48 -0.27 16.62
C GLU A 242 7.99 -1.51 15.84
N PHE A 243 7.59 -1.33 14.59
CA PHE A 243 7.14 -2.43 13.73
C PHE A 243 8.25 -3.47 13.55
N TRP A 244 9.48 -3.04 13.31
CA TRP A 244 10.59 -3.95 13.06
C TRP A 244 10.97 -4.74 14.33
N GLU A 245 11.11 -4.07 15.46
CA GLU A 245 11.52 -4.70 16.72
C GLU A 245 10.42 -5.61 17.29
N VAL A 246 9.18 -5.12 17.33
CA VAL A 246 8.07 -5.84 17.97
C VAL A 246 7.48 -6.90 17.02
N ASN A 247 7.16 -6.50 15.78
CA ASN A 247 6.45 -7.39 14.90
C ASN A 247 7.39 -8.30 14.10
N VAL A 248 8.46 -7.76 13.50
CA VAL A 248 9.34 -8.58 12.66
C VAL A 248 10.31 -9.40 13.49
N LEU A 249 11.13 -8.77 14.36
CA LEU A 249 12.11 -9.48 15.17
C LEU A 249 11.46 -10.26 16.33
N GLY A 250 10.45 -9.68 16.96
CA GLY A 250 9.66 -10.33 18.01
C GLY A 250 8.64 -11.34 17.51
N ALA A 251 8.46 -11.46 16.18
CA ALA A 251 7.47 -12.32 15.52
C ALA A 251 6.05 -12.17 16.11
N ARG A 252 5.71 -10.95 16.55
CA ARG A 252 4.39 -10.60 17.07
C ARG A 252 3.51 -10.02 15.96
N GLU A 253 2.31 -10.54 15.82
CA GLU A 253 1.32 -10.05 14.86
C GLU A 253 1.01 -8.57 15.08
N PRO A 254 0.97 -7.74 14.01
CA PRO A 254 0.38 -6.41 14.11
C PRO A 254 -1.13 -6.48 14.36
N GLU A 255 -1.70 -5.41 14.91
CA GLU A 255 -3.15 -5.30 15.06
C GLU A 255 -3.86 -5.29 13.70
N PRO A 256 -4.89 -6.14 13.50
CA PRO A 256 -5.68 -6.14 12.27
C PRO A 256 -6.39 -4.79 12.05
N GLN A 257 -6.32 -4.27 10.83
CA GLN A 257 -6.96 -3.02 10.42
C GLN A 257 -8.10 -3.24 9.43
N SER A 258 -8.21 -4.43 8.86
CA SER A 258 -9.19 -4.77 7.85
C SER A 258 -9.76 -6.19 8.04
N MET A 259 -10.89 -6.45 7.37
CA MET A 259 -11.44 -7.80 7.29
C MET A 259 -10.51 -8.78 6.58
N ASP A 260 -9.71 -8.28 5.64
CA ASP A 260 -8.75 -9.11 4.90
C ASP A 260 -7.57 -9.50 5.79
N ASP A 261 -7.16 -8.65 6.75
CA ASP A 261 -6.19 -9.02 7.78
C ASP A 261 -6.69 -10.20 8.61
N ILE A 262 -7.95 -10.15 9.05
CA ILE A 262 -8.56 -11.25 9.81
C ILE A 262 -8.58 -12.54 9.00
N LYS A 263 -8.93 -12.48 7.71
CA LYS A 263 -8.90 -13.65 6.81
C LYS A 263 -7.50 -14.25 6.69
N CYS A 264 -6.49 -13.38 6.57
CA CYS A 264 -5.10 -13.83 6.48
C CYS A 264 -4.60 -14.48 7.77
N LEU A 265 -4.96 -13.91 8.94
CA LEU A 265 -4.51 -14.40 10.25
C LEU A 265 -5.37 -15.54 10.79
N CYS A 266 -6.61 -15.67 10.34
CA CYS A 266 -7.54 -16.72 10.78
C CYS A 266 -8.44 -17.20 9.63
N PRO A 267 -7.90 -18.00 8.70
CA PRO A 267 -8.66 -18.45 7.53
C PRO A 267 -9.73 -19.49 7.86
N SER A 268 -9.64 -20.13 9.02
CA SER A 268 -10.57 -21.17 9.45
C SER A 268 -11.16 -20.84 10.83
N PRO A 269 -12.15 -19.92 10.90
CA PRO A 269 -12.75 -19.53 12.17
C PRO A 269 -13.58 -20.69 12.75
N VAL A 270 -13.26 -21.14 13.97
CA VAL A 270 -13.97 -22.21 14.68
C VAL A 270 -14.12 -21.84 16.14
N GLY A 271 -15.33 -21.98 16.69
CA GLY A 271 -15.60 -21.91 18.11
C GLY A 271 -16.58 -20.84 18.56
N THR A 272 -16.83 -20.80 19.86
CA THR A 272 -17.73 -19.85 20.53
C THR A 272 -16.96 -19.04 21.55
N VAL A 273 -17.18 -17.74 21.59
CA VAL A 273 -16.59 -16.80 22.55
C VAL A 273 -17.68 -16.05 23.27
N VAL A 274 -17.52 -15.82 24.57
CA VAL A 274 -18.39 -14.94 25.35
C VAL A 274 -17.81 -13.52 25.30
N ALA A 275 -18.64 -12.56 24.89
CA ALA A 275 -18.25 -11.15 24.81
C ALA A 275 -18.01 -10.57 26.22
N ASP A 276 -17.03 -9.69 26.32
CA ASP A 276 -16.94 -8.76 27.43
C ASP A 276 -17.84 -7.52 27.20
N GLU A 277 -17.96 -6.66 28.21
CA GLU A 277 -18.80 -5.46 28.13
C GLU A 277 -18.34 -4.46 27.04
N SER A 278 -17.05 -4.43 26.73
CA SER A 278 -16.48 -3.56 25.73
C SER A 278 -16.97 -3.94 24.34
N ILE A 279 -16.87 -5.23 24.01
CA ILE A 279 -17.30 -5.79 22.73
C ILE A 279 -18.82 -5.72 22.58
N GLU A 280 -19.59 -6.04 23.65
CA GLU A 280 -21.03 -5.88 23.62
C GLU A 280 -21.45 -4.45 23.29
N ARG A 281 -20.82 -3.45 23.93
CA ARG A 281 -21.07 -2.02 23.69
C ARG A 281 -20.77 -1.62 22.26
N MET A 282 -19.63 -2.05 21.71
CA MET A 282 -19.26 -1.78 20.32
C MET A 282 -20.27 -2.39 19.32
N LEU A 283 -20.80 -3.57 19.59
CA LEU A 283 -21.82 -4.19 18.76
C LEU A 283 -23.17 -3.47 18.82
N TYR A 284 -23.58 -2.98 20.00
CA TYR A 284 -24.76 -2.12 20.11
C TYR A 284 -24.58 -0.79 19.36
N GLU A 285 -23.39 -0.16 19.46
CA GLU A 285 -23.03 1.01 18.67
C GLU A 285 -23.17 0.74 17.17
N ARG A 286 -22.61 -0.39 16.70
CA ARG A 286 -22.69 -0.81 15.29
C ARG A 286 -24.13 -0.94 14.80
N GLU A 287 -25.02 -1.55 15.57
CA GLU A 287 -26.44 -1.71 15.18
C GLU A 287 -27.16 -0.36 15.18
N SER A 288 -26.85 0.56 16.12
CA SER A 288 -27.35 1.94 16.10
C SER A 288 -26.92 2.68 14.84
N ILE A 289 -25.62 2.65 14.53
CA ILE A 289 -25.05 3.32 13.34
C ILE A 289 -25.65 2.75 12.04
N LYS A 290 -25.88 1.45 11.96
CA LYS A 290 -26.51 0.85 10.76
C LYS A 290 -27.88 1.43 10.44
N SER A 291 -28.65 1.83 11.46
CA SER A 291 -29.95 2.48 11.26
C SER A 291 -29.82 3.90 10.67
N GLU A 292 -28.64 4.51 10.80
CA GLU A 292 -28.33 5.90 10.38
C GLU A 292 -27.56 5.99 9.06
N ILE A 293 -27.04 4.87 8.55
CA ILE A 293 -26.08 4.80 7.40
C ILE A 293 -26.69 5.21 6.03
N SER A 294 -27.80 5.87 5.96
CA SER A 294 -28.20 6.41 4.67
C SER A 294 -27.41 7.65 4.21
N ALA A 295 -26.45 8.19 4.99
CA ALA A 295 -25.96 9.55 4.77
C ALA A 295 -24.45 9.87 4.90
N SER A 296 -23.55 8.99 5.38
CA SER A 296 -22.14 9.45 5.61
C SER A 296 -21.09 8.33 5.55
N GLY A 297 -20.03 8.53 4.72
CA GLY A 297 -18.89 7.63 4.61
C GLY A 297 -18.09 7.42 5.92
N ALA A 298 -18.14 8.38 6.86
CA ALA A 298 -17.49 8.27 8.17
C ALA A 298 -18.14 7.17 9.04
N LEU A 299 -19.46 7.06 9.03
CA LEU A 299 -20.19 6.01 9.74
C LEU A 299 -19.90 4.62 9.18
N GLY A 300 -19.74 4.50 7.87
CA GLY A 300 -19.33 3.25 7.23
C GLY A 300 -17.94 2.77 7.70
N LYS A 301 -16.97 3.68 7.79
CA LYS A 301 -15.63 3.37 8.32
C LYS A 301 -15.71 2.90 9.78
N ARG A 302 -16.54 3.54 10.61
CA ARG A 302 -16.73 3.15 12.03
C ARG A 302 -17.32 1.75 12.16
N VAL A 303 -18.30 1.39 11.33
CA VAL A 303 -18.89 0.04 11.31
C VAL A 303 -17.83 -1.01 10.96
N GLU A 304 -16.96 -0.73 9.99
CA GLU A 304 -15.90 -1.66 9.60
C GLU A 304 -14.85 -1.83 10.72
N GLN A 305 -14.45 -0.75 11.37
CA GLN A 305 -13.57 -0.81 12.54
C GLN A 305 -14.16 -1.68 13.67
N ILE A 306 -15.46 -1.56 13.95
CA ILE A 306 -16.13 -2.38 14.96
C ILE A 306 -16.11 -3.87 14.56
N LYS A 307 -16.35 -4.20 13.29
CA LYS A 307 -16.24 -5.58 12.81
C LYS A 307 -14.84 -6.15 13.03
N VAL A 308 -13.80 -5.42 12.61
CA VAL A 308 -12.40 -5.85 12.75
C VAL A 308 -12.06 -6.07 14.22
N ALA A 309 -12.36 -5.10 15.10
CA ALA A 309 -12.10 -5.21 16.54
C ALA A 309 -12.83 -6.40 17.18
N THR A 310 -14.09 -6.66 16.78
CA THR A 310 -14.85 -7.80 17.26
C THR A 310 -14.20 -9.12 16.87
N LEU A 311 -13.76 -9.27 15.63
CA LEU A 311 -13.12 -10.48 15.15
C LEU A 311 -11.73 -10.70 15.75
N ASP A 312 -10.97 -9.63 15.95
CA ASP A 312 -9.68 -9.69 16.63
C ASP A 312 -9.86 -10.11 18.10
N TYR A 313 -10.85 -9.57 18.79
CA TYR A 313 -11.24 -10.03 20.12
C TYR A 313 -11.56 -11.53 20.14
N MET A 314 -12.41 -12.01 19.20
CA MET A 314 -12.79 -13.43 19.13
C MET A 314 -11.56 -14.33 18.87
N ARG A 315 -10.65 -13.89 18.02
CA ARG A 315 -9.40 -14.58 17.73
C ARG A 315 -8.51 -14.73 18.96
N ASN A 316 -8.34 -13.63 19.72
CA ASN A 316 -7.43 -13.56 20.87
C ASN A 316 -8.01 -14.22 22.15
N ALA A 317 -9.32 -14.27 22.28
CA ALA A 317 -9.99 -14.84 23.45
C ALA A 317 -9.92 -16.38 23.55
N GLY A 318 -9.43 -17.05 22.52
CA GLY A 318 -9.34 -18.51 22.49
C GLY A 318 -10.73 -19.14 22.43
N ALA A 319 -11.29 -19.31 21.25
CA ALA A 319 -12.63 -19.89 21.08
C ALA A 319 -12.72 -21.32 21.61
N VAL A 320 -13.74 -21.61 22.39
CA VAL A 320 -14.09 -22.99 22.73
C VAL A 320 -14.67 -23.67 21.49
N ILE A 321 -14.07 -24.78 21.06
CA ILE A 321 -14.48 -25.51 19.89
C ILE A 321 -15.86 -26.14 20.21
N ASP A 322 -16.89 -25.75 19.46
CA ASP A 322 -18.17 -26.44 19.41
C ASP A 322 -18.13 -27.39 18.21
N ASP A 323 -18.19 -28.70 18.48
CA ASP A 323 -18.07 -29.77 17.47
C ASP A 323 -19.16 -29.71 16.38
N GLU A 324 -20.25 -28.97 16.61
CA GLU A 324 -21.35 -28.86 15.65
C GLU A 324 -21.16 -27.72 14.62
N SER A 325 -20.25 -26.78 14.84
CA SER A 325 -20.08 -25.58 13.98
C SER A 325 -18.74 -25.56 13.25
N LYS A 326 -18.51 -26.48 12.33
CA LYS A 326 -17.35 -26.43 11.44
C LYS A 326 -17.28 -25.09 10.70
N ASP A 327 -16.14 -24.42 10.77
CA ASP A 327 -15.82 -23.16 10.09
C ASP A 327 -16.68 -21.94 10.49
N LYS A 328 -17.10 -21.86 11.76
CA LYS A 328 -17.90 -20.74 12.26
C LYS A 328 -17.47 -20.27 13.64
N TRP A 329 -17.23 -18.97 13.78
CA TRP A 329 -17.15 -18.30 15.07
C TRP A 329 -18.53 -17.82 15.51
N LEU A 330 -18.82 -17.97 16.79
CA LEU A 330 -20.02 -17.48 17.42
C LEU A 330 -19.64 -16.63 18.64
N LEU A 331 -20.14 -15.39 18.69
CA LEU A 331 -19.99 -14.49 19.81
C LEU A 331 -21.31 -14.45 20.60
N LEU A 332 -21.25 -14.75 21.88
CA LEU A 332 -22.39 -14.72 22.79
C LEU A 332 -22.21 -13.63 23.84
N SER A 333 -23.32 -13.03 24.28
CA SER A 333 -23.37 -12.25 25.50
C SER A 333 -23.23 -13.13 26.74
N ARG A 334 -23.05 -12.52 27.92
CA ARG A 334 -22.93 -13.25 29.20
C ARG A 334 -24.17 -14.06 29.56
N ASP A 335 -25.35 -13.65 29.08
CA ASP A 335 -26.62 -14.34 29.23
C ASP A 335 -26.90 -15.40 28.13
N GLY A 336 -25.91 -15.69 27.26
CA GLY A 336 -25.98 -16.69 26.23
C GLY A 336 -26.67 -16.26 24.95
N ARG A 337 -27.02 -14.96 24.79
CA ARG A 337 -27.65 -14.44 23.59
C ARG A 337 -26.60 -14.24 22.49
N LYS A 338 -26.91 -14.64 21.26
CA LYS A 338 -26.05 -14.44 20.11
C LYS A 338 -25.91 -12.94 19.78
N LEU A 339 -24.67 -12.44 19.77
CA LEU A 339 -24.32 -11.07 19.41
C LEU A 339 -23.81 -10.98 17.97
N ALA A 340 -22.92 -11.89 17.56
CA ALA A 340 -22.35 -11.92 16.22
C ALA A 340 -21.98 -13.33 15.78
N SER A 341 -21.74 -13.48 14.49
CA SER A 341 -21.14 -14.70 13.94
C SER A 341 -20.25 -14.36 12.73
N TYR A 342 -19.17 -15.11 12.58
CA TYR A 342 -18.28 -15.03 11.43
C TYR A 342 -18.07 -16.45 10.89
N TYR A 343 -18.27 -16.64 9.60
CA TYR A 343 -18.17 -17.95 8.96
C TYR A 343 -17.83 -17.82 7.47
N ARG A 344 -17.29 -18.91 6.93
CA ARG A 344 -17.10 -19.08 5.50
C ARG A 344 -18.32 -19.75 4.87
N ASP A 345 -18.94 -19.12 3.89
CA ASP A 345 -20.09 -19.69 3.21
C ASP A 345 -19.68 -20.79 2.20
N LYS A 346 -20.69 -21.49 1.63
CA LYS A 346 -20.46 -22.56 0.64
C LYS A 346 -19.78 -22.10 -0.66
N ARG A 347 -19.74 -20.80 -0.92
CA ARG A 347 -19.08 -20.18 -2.08
C ARG A 347 -17.67 -19.72 -1.74
N GLY A 348 -17.21 -19.89 -0.50
CA GLY A 348 -15.91 -19.48 -0.02
C GLY A 348 -15.84 -18.04 0.49
N TYR A 349 -16.95 -17.30 0.53
CA TYR A 349 -16.98 -15.94 1.05
C TYR A 349 -17.08 -15.89 2.57
N TYR A 350 -16.33 -14.97 3.19
CA TYR A 350 -16.40 -14.75 4.63
C TYR A 350 -17.53 -13.76 4.96
N ILE A 351 -18.38 -14.13 5.89
CA ILE A 351 -19.58 -13.38 6.27
C ILE A 351 -19.52 -13.06 7.76
N PHE A 352 -19.65 -11.77 8.10
CA PHE A 352 -19.86 -11.27 9.47
C PHE A 352 -21.32 -10.81 9.63
N ARG A 353 -22.04 -11.40 10.58
CA ARG A 353 -23.45 -11.07 10.90
C ARG A 353 -23.64 -10.78 12.37
#